data_e8f67888168cde0641b8052dc666be7d
#
_entry.id   e8f67888168cde0641b8052dc666be7d
#
_cell.length_a   1.000
_cell.length_b   1.000
_cell.length_c   1.000
_cell.angle_alpha   90.00
_cell.angle_beta   90.00
_cell.angle_gamma   90.00
#
_symmetry.space_group_name_H-M   'P 1'
#
loop_
_entity.id
_entity.type
_entity.pdbx_description
1 polymer ?
#
loop_
_entity_poly.entity_id
_entity_poly.type
_entity_poly.pdbx_seq_one_letter_code
_entity_poly.pdbx_strand_id
1 'polypeptide(L)'
;MSALYAVLFASLAIANAGILLEHAPACPESYGVQAYAHPELCDQFFLCTNGTLTVETCENGLLFDGKGAVHNHCNYNWAVDCGDRKADLTPLSTHGCEYQFGIYPDSNECSTSYVKCAFGIPNQEPCTPGLVYDDRIHGCNWPDLLQPFCNPEAVVGFKCPTKVPSNSPAAKFWPFPRFPVPGDCHRLITCVEGQPRLITCEEGKVFDDQNLTCEDPDIVPHCGHA
;
A
#
# COMPACT_ATOMS: atom_id res chain seq x y z
N MET A 1 -1.28 -41.17 -42.61
CA MET A 1 -1.57 -39.71 -42.70
C MET A 1 -1.42 -38.95 -41.38
N SER A 2 -1.22 -39.61 -40.23
CA SER A 2 -1.13 -38.95 -38.91
C SER A 2 0.27 -38.40 -38.52
N ALA A 3 1.34 -38.88 -39.13
CA ALA A 3 2.69 -38.51 -38.77
C ALA A 3 3.16 -37.15 -39.35
N LEU A 4 2.58 -36.71 -40.48
CA LEU A 4 2.96 -35.41 -41.08
C LEU A 4 2.36 -34.19 -40.35
N TYR A 5 1.20 -34.35 -39.71
CA TYR A 5 0.57 -33.24 -38.98
C TYR A 5 1.28 -32.91 -37.67
N ALA A 6 1.86 -33.89 -36.99
CA ALA A 6 2.58 -33.66 -35.73
C ALA A 6 3.89 -32.89 -35.92
N VAL A 7 4.57 -33.05 -37.05
CA VAL A 7 5.84 -32.34 -37.36
C VAL A 7 5.59 -30.85 -37.71
N LEU A 8 4.44 -30.55 -38.35
CA LEU A 8 4.08 -29.18 -38.71
C LEU A 8 3.69 -28.34 -37.48
N PHE A 9 3.07 -28.93 -36.46
CA PHE A 9 2.76 -28.19 -35.20
C PHE A 9 3.98 -27.93 -34.34
N ALA A 10 4.94 -28.85 -34.31
CA ALA A 10 6.18 -28.64 -33.55
C ALA A 10 7.07 -27.54 -34.15
N SER A 11 7.07 -27.39 -35.47
CA SER A 11 7.86 -26.34 -36.15
C SER A 11 7.25 -24.92 -35.99
N LEU A 12 5.95 -24.79 -35.84
CA LEU A 12 5.27 -23.51 -35.60
C LEU A 12 5.50 -22.98 -34.16
N ALA A 13 5.57 -23.88 -33.17
CA ALA A 13 5.84 -23.50 -31.79
C ALA A 13 7.31 -22.96 -31.60
N ILE A 14 8.26 -23.55 -32.32
CA ILE A 14 9.66 -23.08 -32.26
C ILE A 14 9.85 -21.72 -32.96
N ALA A 15 9.09 -21.45 -34.03
CA ALA A 15 9.17 -20.18 -34.74
C ALA A 15 8.67 -18.99 -33.89
N ASN A 16 7.63 -19.18 -33.05
CA ASN A 16 7.13 -18.11 -32.19
C ASN A 16 8.06 -17.80 -31.02
N ALA A 17 8.75 -18.79 -30.47
CA ALA A 17 9.74 -18.56 -29.42
C ALA A 17 11.01 -17.81 -29.94
N GLY A 18 11.38 -18.03 -31.21
CA GLY A 18 12.50 -17.35 -31.84
C GLY A 18 12.27 -15.86 -32.11
N ILE A 19 11.03 -15.47 -32.44
CA ILE A 19 10.67 -14.08 -32.75
C ILE A 19 10.73 -13.17 -31.51
N LEU A 20 10.38 -13.69 -30.33
CA LEU A 20 10.43 -12.93 -29.07
C LEU A 20 11.86 -12.65 -28.61
N LEU A 21 12.81 -13.52 -28.94
CA LEU A 21 14.24 -13.34 -28.61
C LEU A 21 14.95 -12.35 -29.55
N GLU A 22 14.46 -12.15 -30.77
CA GLU A 22 15.07 -11.26 -31.77
C GLU A 22 14.87 -9.75 -31.40
N HIS A 23 13.90 -9.44 -30.54
CA HIS A 23 13.62 -8.09 -30.05
C HIS A 23 13.97 -7.89 -28.58
N ALA A 24 14.50 -8.92 -27.89
CA ALA A 24 14.94 -8.79 -26.52
C ALA A 24 16.21 -7.95 -26.46
N PRO A 25 16.31 -6.96 -25.55
CA PRO A 25 17.55 -6.23 -25.36
C PRO A 25 18.65 -7.20 -24.95
N ALA A 26 19.85 -7.06 -25.54
CA ALA A 26 21.02 -7.74 -24.99
C ALA A 26 21.30 -7.20 -23.60
N CYS A 27 21.73 -8.04 -22.66
CA CYS A 27 22.15 -7.57 -21.35
C CYS A 27 23.27 -6.53 -21.48
N PRO A 28 23.06 -5.27 -21.06
CA PRO A 28 24.07 -4.22 -21.23
C PRO A 28 25.28 -4.47 -20.31
N GLU A 29 25.09 -5.16 -19.21
CA GLU A 29 26.11 -5.46 -18.21
C GLU A 29 26.32 -6.96 -18.09
N SER A 30 27.59 -7.38 -18.01
CA SER A 30 27.96 -8.79 -17.89
C SER A 30 27.94 -9.31 -16.45
N TYR A 31 27.68 -8.44 -15.46
CA TYR A 31 27.63 -8.77 -14.04
C TYR A 31 26.43 -8.14 -13.34
N GLY A 32 25.99 -8.76 -12.23
CA GLY A 32 24.90 -8.27 -11.43
C GLY A 32 23.52 -8.69 -11.95
N VAL A 33 22.48 -8.06 -11.38
CA VAL A 33 21.09 -8.31 -11.73
C VAL A 33 20.45 -6.99 -12.14
N GLN A 34 19.89 -6.93 -13.36
CA GLN A 34 19.17 -5.79 -13.89
C GLN A 34 17.84 -6.27 -14.48
N ALA A 35 16.79 -5.46 -14.32
CA ALA A 35 15.47 -5.76 -14.86
C ALA A 35 15.02 -4.65 -15.83
N TYR A 36 14.45 -5.05 -16.96
CA TYR A 36 14.00 -4.13 -18.02
C TYR A 36 12.56 -4.44 -18.43
N ALA A 37 11.80 -3.40 -18.73
CA ALA A 37 10.43 -3.55 -19.16
C ALA A 37 10.31 -4.36 -20.47
N HIS A 38 9.34 -5.27 -20.53
CA HIS A 38 8.95 -5.89 -21.79
C HIS A 38 8.29 -4.82 -22.68
N PRO A 39 8.59 -4.74 -23.99
CA PRO A 39 8.10 -3.65 -24.85
C PRO A 39 6.59 -3.68 -25.08
N GLU A 40 5.94 -4.84 -25.00
CA GLU A 40 4.52 -5.02 -25.31
C GLU A 40 3.69 -5.48 -24.11
N LEU A 41 4.31 -6.12 -23.11
CA LEU A 41 3.61 -6.76 -21.99
C LEU A 41 4.03 -6.12 -20.66
N CYS A 42 3.05 -5.68 -19.88
CA CYS A 42 3.28 -4.98 -18.62
C CYS A 42 3.46 -5.95 -17.44
N ASP A 43 2.92 -7.14 -17.57
CA ASP A 43 3.04 -8.25 -16.61
C ASP A 43 4.30 -9.10 -16.83
N GLN A 44 5.13 -8.74 -17.84
CA GLN A 44 6.41 -9.40 -18.12
C GLN A 44 7.57 -8.41 -18.13
N PHE A 45 8.76 -8.93 -17.88
CA PHE A 45 10.00 -8.15 -17.91
C PHE A 45 11.21 -9.01 -18.31
N PHE A 46 12.25 -8.36 -18.80
CA PHE A 46 13.52 -8.98 -19.05
C PHE A 46 14.39 -8.90 -17.81
N LEU A 47 14.91 -10.03 -17.35
CA LEU A 47 15.86 -10.12 -16.24
C LEU A 47 17.22 -10.51 -16.78
N CYS A 48 18.22 -9.64 -16.56
CA CYS A 48 19.62 -9.91 -16.82
C CYS A 48 20.31 -10.35 -15.54
N THR A 49 20.80 -11.58 -15.51
CA THR A 49 21.58 -12.10 -14.38
C THR A 49 22.95 -12.52 -14.88
N ASN A 50 24.00 -11.77 -14.50
CA ASN A 50 25.38 -12.00 -14.93
C ASN A 50 25.50 -12.18 -16.47
N GLY A 51 24.87 -11.29 -17.22
CA GLY A 51 24.89 -11.29 -18.68
C GLY A 51 23.93 -12.30 -19.34
N THR A 52 23.22 -13.12 -18.56
CA THR A 52 22.20 -14.05 -19.08
C THR A 52 20.83 -13.41 -19.02
N LEU A 53 20.16 -13.33 -20.18
CA LEU A 53 18.80 -12.79 -20.31
C LEU A 53 17.75 -13.88 -20.11
N THR A 54 16.77 -13.62 -19.25
CA THR A 54 15.53 -14.40 -19.12
C THR A 54 14.30 -13.49 -19.25
N VAL A 55 13.17 -14.08 -19.63
CA VAL A 55 11.86 -13.40 -19.59
C VAL A 55 11.14 -13.90 -18.36
N GLU A 56 10.79 -12.97 -17.49
CA GLU A 56 10.08 -13.25 -16.24
C GLU A 56 8.68 -12.68 -16.30
N THR A 57 7.76 -13.28 -15.53
CA THR A 57 6.37 -12.83 -15.42
C THR A 57 6.11 -12.42 -13.98
N CYS A 58 5.48 -11.26 -13.79
CA CYS A 58 5.02 -10.82 -12.47
C CYS A 58 3.96 -11.78 -11.94
N GLU A 59 3.95 -11.96 -10.63
CA GLU A 59 2.93 -12.76 -9.97
C GLU A 59 1.52 -12.16 -10.19
N ASN A 60 0.50 -13.02 -10.15
CA ASN A 60 -0.88 -12.62 -10.42
C ASN A 60 -1.34 -11.48 -9.51
N GLY A 61 -1.80 -10.38 -10.11
CA GLY A 61 -2.17 -9.11 -9.46
C GLY A 61 -1.05 -8.07 -9.44
N LEU A 62 0.16 -8.41 -9.95
CA LEU A 62 1.29 -7.50 -10.04
C LEU A 62 1.65 -7.17 -11.49
N LEU A 63 2.27 -6.00 -11.68
CA LEU A 63 2.81 -5.54 -12.95
C LEU A 63 4.23 -5.00 -12.74
N PHE A 64 5.03 -5.02 -13.81
CA PHE A 64 6.42 -4.60 -13.76
C PHE A 64 6.56 -3.08 -13.69
N ASP A 65 7.19 -2.58 -12.63
CA ASP A 65 7.55 -1.18 -12.46
C ASP A 65 9.07 -0.94 -12.34
N GLY A 66 9.84 -2.01 -12.24
CA GLY A 66 11.29 -1.99 -12.07
C GLY A 66 11.77 -1.57 -10.68
N LYS A 67 10.86 -1.17 -9.79
CA LYS A 67 11.18 -0.70 -8.43
C LYS A 67 11.12 -1.82 -7.39
N GLY A 68 10.36 -2.87 -7.68
CA GLY A 68 10.26 -4.06 -6.82
C GLY A 68 9.59 -3.81 -5.48
N ALA A 69 8.63 -2.88 -5.44
CA ALA A 69 8.03 -2.43 -4.19
C ALA A 69 7.24 -3.53 -3.46
N VAL A 70 6.71 -4.52 -4.18
CA VAL A 70 5.91 -5.61 -3.62
C VAL A 70 6.63 -6.94 -3.74
N HIS A 71 6.94 -7.38 -4.96
CA HIS A 71 7.62 -8.65 -5.21
C HIS A 71 8.35 -8.60 -6.55
N ASN A 72 9.61 -9.06 -6.55
CA ASN A 72 10.38 -9.44 -7.73
C ASN A 72 10.34 -8.41 -8.89
N HIS A 73 10.68 -7.14 -8.64
CA HIS A 73 10.63 -6.00 -9.58
C HIS A 73 9.20 -5.59 -10.00
N CYS A 74 8.17 -6.13 -9.36
CA CYS A 74 6.77 -5.87 -9.67
C CYS A 74 6.07 -5.16 -8.51
N ASN A 75 4.99 -4.45 -8.85
CA ASN A 75 4.15 -3.72 -7.91
C ASN A 75 2.68 -4.01 -8.21
N TYR A 76 1.78 -3.64 -7.32
CA TYR A 76 0.35 -3.81 -7.51
C TYR A 76 -0.14 -3.21 -8.84
N ASN A 77 -1.08 -3.88 -9.49
CA ASN A 77 -1.58 -3.48 -10.82
C ASN A 77 -2.14 -2.04 -10.86
N TRP A 78 -2.76 -1.59 -9.79
CA TRP A 78 -3.31 -0.24 -9.67
C TRP A 78 -2.21 0.84 -9.43
N ALA A 79 -1.00 0.45 -9.06
CA ALA A 79 0.12 1.35 -8.79
C ALA A 79 1.09 1.51 -9.97
N VAL A 80 0.88 0.76 -11.07
CA VAL A 80 1.78 0.74 -12.23
C VAL A 80 1.14 1.38 -13.45
N ASP A 81 1.79 2.36 -14.01
CA ASP A 81 1.44 2.90 -15.32
C ASP A 81 2.10 2.06 -16.43
N CYS A 82 1.30 1.32 -17.15
CA CYS A 82 1.76 0.48 -18.26
C CYS A 82 2.00 1.24 -19.57
N GLY A 83 1.49 2.49 -19.72
CA GLY A 83 1.44 3.15 -21.00
C GLY A 83 0.67 2.31 -22.02
N ASP A 84 1.27 2.07 -23.18
CA ASP A 84 0.64 1.28 -24.27
C ASP A 84 0.82 -0.24 -24.12
N ARG A 85 1.54 -0.70 -23.09
CA ARG A 85 1.78 -2.15 -22.85
C ARG A 85 0.51 -2.82 -22.36
N LYS A 86 0.29 -4.04 -22.79
CA LYS A 86 -0.83 -4.88 -22.36
C LYS A 86 -0.47 -5.67 -21.11
N ALA A 87 -1.48 -6.09 -20.35
CA ALA A 87 -1.31 -6.97 -19.20
C ALA A 87 -2.40 -8.03 -19.16
N ASP A 88 -2.06 -9.25 -18.76
CA ASP A 88 -3.05 -10.26 -18.39
C ASP A 88 -3.39 -10.11 -16.90
N LEU A 89 -4.55 -9.55 -16.64
CA LEU A 89 -5.09 -9.38 -15.28
C LEU A 89 -6.22 -10.37 -14.98
N THR A 90 -6.18 -11.56 -15.59
CA THR A 90 -7.12 -12.64 -15.23
C THR A 90 -6.88 -13.08 -13.79
N PRO A 91 -7.87 -12.95 -12.88
CA PRO A 91 -7.66 -13.27 -11.47
C PRO A 91 -7.44 -14.76 -11.23
N LEU A 92 -6.47 -15.11 -10.41
CA LEU A 92 -6.30 -16.43 -9.81
C LEU A 92 -6.81 -16.37 -8.37
N SER A 93 -8.14 -16.31 -8.23
CA SER A 93 -8.81 -16.06 -6.96
C SER A 93 -8.68 -17.22 -5.98
N THR A 94 -8.47 -16.89 -4.71
CA THR A 94 -8.60 -17.79 -3.56
C THR A 94 -9.60 -17.23 -2.57
N HIS A 95 -9.89 -17.95 -1.48
CA HIS A 95 -10.79 -17.43 -0.45
C HIS A 95 -10.19 -16.16 0.20
N GLY A 96 -10.87 -15.02 0.04
CA GLY A 96 -10.43 -13.73 0.57
C GLY A 96 -9.43 -12.94 -0.29
N CYS A 97 -9.00 -13.51 -1.43
CA CYS A 97 -8.07 -12.85 -2.35
C CYS A 97 -8.60 -12.95 -3.79
N GLU A 98 -8.86 -11.82 -4.44
CA GLU A 98 -9.21 -11.77 -5.86
C GLU A 98 -7.99 -12.12 -6.72
N TYR A 99 -6.86 -11.49 -6.45
CA TYR A 99 -5.56 -11.83 -7.04
C TYR A 99 -4.66 -12.50 -6.00
N GLN A 100 -3.63 -13.21 -6.44
CA GLN A 100 -2.63 -13.77 -5.53
C GLN A 100 -1.88 -12.69 -4.74
N PHE A 101 -1.70 -11.50 -5.33
CA PHE A 101 -1.18 -10.31 -4.66
C PHE A 101 -2.19 -9.17 -4.78
N GLY A 102 -2.57 -8.58 -3.66
CA GLY A 102 -3.54 -7.49 -3.61
C GLY A 102 -3.77 -6.97 -2.20
N ILE A 103 -4.49 -5.86 -2.11
CA ILE A 103 -4.95 -5.26 -0.85
C ILE A 103 -6.45 -5.03 -0.98
N TYR A 104 -7.22 -5.54 -0.01
CA TYR A 104 -8.69 -5.60 -0.06
C TYR A 104 -9.30 -5.15 1.25
N PRO A 105 -10.56 -4.66 1.25
CA PRO A 105 -11.29 -4.44 2.48
C PRO A 105 -11.51 -5.77 3.23
N ASP A 106 -11.39 -5.77 4.54
CA ASP A 106 -11.69 -6.93 5.38
C ASP A 106 -13.19 -7.10 5.66
N SER A 107 -13.97 -6.06 5.43
CA SER A 107 -15.42 -6.04 5.57
C SER A 107 -16.06 -5.00 4.65
N ASN A 108 -17.40 -5.05 4.53
CA ASN A 108 -18.18 -4.04 3.83
C ASN A 108 -18.53 -2.81 4.71
N GLU A 109 -17.97 -2.74 5.90
CA GLU A 109 -18.18 -1.66 6.87
C GLU A 109 -16.89 -0.84 7.04
N CYS A 110 -17.01 0.30 7.73
CA CYS A 110 -15.85 1.10 8.11
C CYS A 110 -14.92 0.28 9.01
N SER A 111 -13.73 -0.06 8.53
CA SER A 111 -12.82 -0.94 9.24
C SER A 111 -11.45 -0.30 9.48
N THR A 112 -10.87 -0.59 10.65
CA THR A 112 -9.51 -0.21 11.03
C THR A 112 -8.47 -1.25 10.62
N SER A 113 -8.86 -2.22 9.80
CA SER A 113 -7.99 -3.26 9.23
C SER A 113 -8.34 -3.53 7.77
N TYR A 114 -7.44 -4.20 7.09
CA TYR A 114 -7.57 -4.61 5.69
C TYR A 114 -6.94 -5.99 5.47
N VAL A 115 -7.22 -6.60 4.34
CA VAL A 115 -6.62 -7.88 3.95
C VAL A 115 -5.53 -7.64 2.95
N LYS A 116 -4.31 -8.09 3.25
CA LYS A 116 -3.17 -8.12 2.35
C LYS A 116 -2.96 -9.55 1.86
N CYS A 117 -3.10 -9.76 0.56
CA CYS A 117 -2.88 -11.04 -0.09
C CYS A 117 -1.44 -11.17 -0.58
N ALA A 118 -0.80 -12.28 -0.26
CA ALA A 118 0.49 -12.69 -0.80
C ALA A 118 0.43 -14.17 -1.17
N PHE A 119 0.76 -14.52 -2.41
CA PHE A 119 0.64 -15.88 -2.95
C PHE A 119 -0.75 -16.50 -2.76
N GLY A 120 -1.81 -15.66 -2.81
CA GLY A 120 -3.18 -16.11 -2.58
C GLY A 120 -3.53 -16.42 -1.13
N ILE A 121 -2.68 -16.06 -0.18
CA ILE A 121 -2.92 -16.24 1.26
C ILE A 121 -3.33 -14.88 1.84
N PRO A 122 -4.57 -14.77 2.39
CA PRO A 122 -5.02 -13.54 3.03
C PRO A 122 -4.38 -13.37 4.42
N ASN A 123 -3.84 -12.19 4.67
CA ASN A 123 -3.35 -11.76 5.98
C ASN A 123 -4.07 -10.48 6.38
N GLN A 124 -4.67 -10.47 7.57
CA GLN A 124 -5.29 -9.27 8.10
C GLN A 124 -4.23 -8.35 8.69
N GLU A 125 -4.21 -7.10 8.25
CA GLU A 125 -3.27 -6.08 8.69
C GLU A 125 -4.03 -4.89 9.30
N PRO A 126 -3.59 -4.33 10.42
CA PRO A 126 -4.23 -3.16 11.01
C PRO A 126 -3.80 -1.88 10.32
N CYS A 127 -4.71 -0.91 10.22
CA CYS A 127 -4.35 0.47 9.97
C CYS A 127 -3.61 1.07 11.17
N THR A 128 -2.79 2.08 10.93
CA THR A 128 -2.26 2.92 12.02
C THR A 128 -3.43 3.45 12.86
N PRO A 129 -3.34 3.43 14.19
CA PRO A 129 -4.42 3.87 15.06
C PRO A 129 -4.99 5.23 14.66
N GLY A 130 -6.33 5.32 14.56
CA GLY A 130 -7.05 6.51 14.12
C GLY A 130 -7.32 6.57 12.63
N LEU A 131 -6.78 5.65 11.83
CA LEU A 131 -7.07 5.50 10.41
C LEU A 131 -8.00 4.32 10.13
N VAL A 132 -8.64 4.37 8.99
CA VAL A 132 -9.52 3.32 8.46
C VAL A 132 -9.12 2.99 7.03
N TYR A 133 -9.41 1.77 6.59
CA TYR A 133 -9.08 1.37 5.22
C TYR A 133 -9.97 2.09 4.21
N ASP A 134 -9.34 2.65 3.18
CA ASP A 134 -9.98 3.33 2.05
C ASP A 134 -9.63 2.58 0.76
N ASP A 135 -10.58 1.82 0.23
CA ASP A 135 -10.40 1.01 -0.98
C ASP A 135 -10.11 1.84 -2.24
N ARG A 136 -10.50 3.12 -2.26
CA ARG A 136 -10.25 4.03 -3.39
C ARG A 136 -8.77 4.35 -3.60
N ILE A 137 -7.98 4.29 -2.51
CA ILE A 137 -6.54 4.54 -2.51
C ILE A 137 -5.73 3.30 -2.15
N HIS A 138 -6.39 2.16 -1.94
CA HIS A 138 -5.81 0.90 -1.49
C HIS A 138 -4.91 1.06 -0.26
N GLY A 139 -5.36 1.84 0.71
CA GLY A 139 -4.56 2.18 1.89
C GLY A 139 -5.39 2.76 3.02
N CYS A 140 -4.75 3.06 4.14
CA CYS A 140 -5.41 3.64 5.30
C CYS A 140 -5.51 5.16 5.17
N ASN A 141 -6.67 5.72 5.54
CA ASN A 141 -6.99 7.13 5.42
C ASN A 141 -7.74 7.63 6.66
N TRP A 142 -7.89 8.94 6.78
CA TRP A 142 -8.66 9.56 7.86
C TRP A 142 -10.15 9.23 7.71
N PRO A 143 -10.85 8.83 8.81
CA PRO A 143 -12.25 8.44 8.73
C PRO A 143 -13.18 9.58 8.29
N ASP A 144 -12.83 10.85 8.54
CA ASP A 144 -13.58 12.00 8.08
C ASP A 144 -13.60 12.16 6.56
N LEU A 145 -12.56 11.67 5.86
CA LEU A 145 -12.49 11.67 4.39
C LEU A 145 -13.35 10.58 3.75
N LEU A 146 -13.86 9.65 4.57
CA LEU A 146 -14.74 8.56 4.13
C LEU A 146 -16.20 8.77 4.56
N GLN A 147 -16.60 9.97 4.97
CA GLN A 147 -18.01 10.25 5.30
C GLN A 147 -18.91 10.17 4.06
N PRO A 148 -20.15 9.69 4.16
CA PRO A 148 -20.83 9.23 5.40
C PRO A 148 -20.54 7.76 5.76
N PHE A 149 -19.66 7.05 5.03
CA PHE A 149 -19.37 5.63 5.22
C PHE A 149 -18.72 5.34 6.58
N CYS A 150 -17.79 6.21 7.01
CA CYS A 150 -17.15 6.13 8.33
C CYS A 150 -17.66 7.26 9.25
N ASN A 151 -17.81 6.97 10.54
CA ASN A 151 -18.05 7.97 11.58
C ASN A 151 -16.76 8.24 12.35
N PRO A 152 -16.11 9.42 12.16
CA PRO A 152 -14.85 9.75 12.82
C PRO A 152 -14.93 9.73 14.36
N GLU A 153 -16.07 10.20 14.92
CA GLU A 153 -16.28 10.22 16.37
C GLU A 153 -16.30 8.80 16.95
N ALA A 154 -16.87 7.84 16.21
CA ALA A 154 -16.92 6.44 16.63
C ALA A 154 -15.54 5.76 16.53
N VAL A 155 -14.77 6.07 15.47
CA VAL A 155 -13.43 5.50 15.24
C VAL A 155 -12.42 6.02 16.27
N VAL A 156 -12.41 7.34 16.52
CA VAL A 156 -11.46 7.98 17.43
C VAL A 156 -11.92 7.93 18.90
N GLY A 157 -13.22 7.73 19.14
CA GLY A 157 -13.79 7.76 20.49
C GLY A 157 -13.85 9.16 21.10
N PHE A 158 -13.85 10.21 20.26
CA PHE A 158 -13.83 11.59 20.70
C PHE A 158 -14.75 12.45 19.84
N LYS A 159 -15.43 13.39 20.49
CA LYS A 159 -16.26 14.39 19.82
C LYS A 159 -15.62 15.78 19.93
N CYS A 160 -15.36 16.39 18.80
CA CYS A 160 -14.81 17.74 18.76
C CYS A 160 -15.80 18.77 19.31
N PRO A 161 -15.35 19.67 20.23
CA PRO A 161 -16.21 20.72 20.76
C PRO A 161 -16.54 21.74 19.65
N THR A 162 -17.79 22.21 19.64
CA THR A 162 -18.23 23.25 18.69
C THR A 162 -17.62 24.62 18.97
N LYS A 163 -17.15 24.86 20.21
CA LYS A 163 -16.47 26.09 20.63
C LYS A 163 -15.30 25.72 21.54
N VAL A 164 -14.15 26.32 21.27
CA VAL A 164 -12.96 26.22 22.12
C VAL A 164 -12.84 27.55 22.85
N PRO A 165 -12.84 27.55 24.21
CA PRO A 165 -12.67 28.78 24.99
C PRO A 165 -11.33 29.45 24.64
N SER A 166 -11.33 30.75 24.39
CA SER A 166 -10.15 31.51 23.95
C SER A 166 -8.99 31.51 24.97
N ASN A 167 -9.30 31.24 26.24
CA ASN A 167 -8.34 31.14 27.34
C ASN A 167 -7.84 29.69 27.57
N SER A 168 -8.31 28.71 26.80
CA SER A 168 -7.85 27.32 26.93
C SER A 168 -6.54 27.09 26.17
N PRO A 169 -5.68 26.14 26.62
CA PRO A 169 -4.47 25.76 25.87
C PRO A 169 -4.79 25.33 24.42
N ALA A 170 -5.93 24.65 24.21
CA ALA A 170 -6.36 24.20 22.89
C ALA A 170 -6.56 25.34 21.88
N ALA A 171 -6.95 26.53 22.34
CA ALA A 171 -7.18 27.70 21.48
C ALA A 171 -5.89 28.20 20.81
N LYS A 172 -4.71 27.92 21.39
CA LYS A 172 -3.40 28.28 20.81
C LYS A 172 -3.18 27.61 19.45
N PHE A 173 -3.83 26.47 19.20
CA PHE A 173 -3.68 25.67 18.00
C PHE A 173 -4.81 25.90 16.98
N TRP A 174 -5.61 26.96 17.14
CA TRP A 174 -6.64 27.29 16.17
C TRP A 174 -6.05 27.50 14.77
N PRO A 175 -6.63 26.94 13.66
CA PRO A 175 -7.93 26.31 13.57
C PRO A 175 -7.97 24.78 13.86
N PHE A 176 -6.89 24.21 14.35
CA PHE A 176 -6.75 22.77 14.63
C PHE A 176 -6.50 22.52 16.13
N PRO A 177 -7.52 22.75 16.98
CA PRO A 177 -7.35 22.61 18.43
C PRO A 177 -6.97 21.17 18.78
N ARG A 178 -6.11 21.05 19.80
CA ARG A 178 -5.54 19.78 20.24
C ARG A 178 -6.09 19.36 21.60
N PHE A 179 -6.17 18.04 21.80
CA PHE A 179 -6.69 17.44 23.03
C PHE A 179 -5.88 16.21 23.40
N PRO A 180 -5.71 15.92 24.72
CA PRO A 180 -5.06 14.69 25.16
C PRO A 180 -5.94 13.46 24.90
N VAL A 181 -5.29 12.32 24.75
CA VAL A 181 -5.93 11.00 24.78
C VAL A 181 -5.78 10.48 26.21
N PRO A 182 -6.88 10.21 26.93
CA PRO A 182 -6.78 9.74 28.31
C PRO A 182 -5.95 8.44 28.44
N GLY A 183 -4.89 8.48 29.25
CA GLY A 183 -4.03 7.32 29.48
C GLY A 183 -3.06 6.98 28.34
N ASP A 184 -2.91 7.84 27.35
CA ASP A 184 -2.00 7.63 26.23
C ASP A 184 -1.06 8.84 26.07
N CYS A 185 0.20 8.62 26.36
CA CYS A 185 1.23 9.64 26.24
C CYS A 185 1.86 9.75 24.83
N HIS A 186 1.50 8.86 23.90
CA HIS A 186 2.12 8.85 22.56
C HIS A 186 1.23 9.48 21.50
N ARG A 187 -0.04 9.75 21.84
CA ARG A 187 -1.04 10.22 20.88
C ARG A 187 -1.81 11.43 21.40
N LEU A 188 -2.26 12.23 20.47
CA LEU A 188 -3.14 13.37 20.71
C LEU A 188 -4.31 13.34 19.74
N ILE A 189 -5.37 14.05 20.06
CA ILE A 189 -6.47 14.29 19.15
C ILE A 189 -6.35 15.73 18.64
N THR A 190 -6.46 15.89 17.32
CA THR A 190 -6.65 17.21 16.71
C THR A 190 -8.00 17.29 16.03
N CYS A 191 -8.68 18.41 16.12
CA CYS A 191 -9.94 18.64 15.43
C CYS A 191 -9.69 19.38 14.12
N VAL A 192 -10.01 18.73 13.01
CA VAL A 192 -9.89 19.28 11.65
C VAL A 192 -11.31 19.46 11.10
N GLU A 193 -11.71 20.70 10.83
CA GLU A 193 -13.07 21.04 10.37
C GLU A 193 -14.19 20.44 11.26
N GLY A 194 -13.92 20.38 12.58
CA GLY A 194 -14.85 19.83 13.56
C GLY A 194 -14.83 18.30 13.68
N GLN A 195 -13.99 17.62 12.93
CA GLN A 195 -13.84 16.16 12.97
C GLN A 195 -12.57 15.74 13.73
N PRO A 196 -12.63 14.73 14.59
CA PRO A 196 -11.47 14.27 15.34
C PRO A 196 -10.54 13.43 14.48
N ARG A 197 -9.22 13.70 14.59
CA ARG A 197 -8.13 12.88 14.05
C ARG A 197 -7.18 12.51 15.17
N LEU A 198 -6.82 11.23 15.26
CA LEU A 198 -5.84 10.73 16.22
C LEU A 198 -4.44 10.83 15.61
N ILE A 199 -3.57 11.63 16.22
CA ILE A 199 -2.20 11.88 15.75
C ILE A 199 -1.23 11.21 16.71
N THR A 200 -0.23 10.52 16.18
CA THR A 200 0.89 9.97 16.97
C THR A 200 2.03 10.99 17.02
N CYS A 201 2.63 11.17 18.18
CA CYS A 201 3.86 11.97 18.32
C CYS A 201 4.99 11.32 17.52
N GLU A 202 5.99 12.11 17.13
CA GLU A 202 7.20 11.62 16.49
C GLU A 202 7.91 10.58 17.36
N GLU A 203 8.68 9.71 16.73
CA GLU A 203 9.44 8.68 17.45
C GLU A 203 10.31 9.27 18.55
N GLY A 204 10.22 8.70 19.75
CA GLY A 204 10.92 9.18 20.94
C GLY A 204 10.28 10.37 21.66
N LYS A 205 9.14 10.88 21.15
CA LYS A 205 8.40 11.99 21.78
C LYS A 205 7.14 11.49 22.50
N VAL A 206 6.75 12.22 23.52
CA VAL A 206 5.51 12.02 24.27
C VAL A 206 4.68 13.29 24.30
N PHE A 207 3.37 13.13 24.42
CA PHE A 207 2.44 14.27 24.43
C PHE A 207 2.36 14.90 25.80
N ASP A 208 2.71 16.19 25.89
CA ASP A 208 2.48 17.03 27.05
C ASP A 208 1.05 17.58 27.03
N ASP A 209 0.22 17.10 27.94
CA ASP A 209 -1.19 17.49 28.05
C ASP A 209 -1.41 18.91 28.60
N GLN A 210 -0.37 19.54 29.18
CA GLN A 210 -0.42 20.91 29.67
C GLN A 210 -0.17 21.92 28.55
N ASN A 211 0.82 21.64 27.70
CA ASN A 211 1.19 22.50 26.57
C ASN A 211 0.55 22.08 25.24
N LEU A 212 0.02 20.86 25.17
CA LEU A 212 -0.58 20.23 23.98
C LEU A 212 0.40 20.09 22.81
N THR A 213 1.64 19.76 23.13
CA THR A 213 2.76 19.56 22.20
C THR A 213 3.42 18.20 22.44
N CYS A 214 4.09 17.66 21.41
CA CYS A 214 4.93 16.47 21.56
C CYS A 214 6.33 16.90 21.98
N GLU A 215 6.80 16.40 23.13
CA GLU A 215 8.03 16.84 23.81
C GLU A 215 8.92 15.65 24.15
N ASP A 216 10.13 15.92 24.60
CA ASP A 216 11.01 14.89 25.13
C ASP A 216 10.45 14.30 26.44
N PRO A 217 10.54 12.98 26.66
CA PRO A 217 10.01 12.33 27.87
C PRO A 217 10.56 12.92 29.18
N ASP A 218 11.78 13.44 29.16
CA ASP A 218 12.44 14.02 30.34
C ASP A 218 11.74 15.27 30.87
N ILE A 219 11.01 16.00 30.01
CA ILE A 219 10.27 17.20 30.40
C ILE A 219 8.79 16.97 30.63
N VAL A 220 8.32 15.72 30.43
CA VAL A 220 6.94 15.30 30.69
C VAL A 220 6.95 14.16 31.73
N PRO A 221 7.13 14.47 33.04
CA PRO A 221 7.47 13.46 34.05
C PRO A 221 6.45 12.32 34.21
N HIS A 222 5.18 12.58 33.93
CA HIS A 222 4.12 11.57 34.03
C HIS A 222 4.05 10.61 32.83
N CYS A 223 4.80 10.90 31.76
CA CYS A 223 4.93 10.09 30.55
C CYS A 223 6.35 9.51 30.35
N GLY A 224 7.31 9.90 31.17
CA GLY A 224 8.74 9.59 30.99
C GLY A 224 9.20 8.21 31.44
N HIS A 225 8.33 7.35 31.97
CA HIS A 225 8.70 6.03 32.51
C HIS A 225 7.68 4.97 32.03
N ALA A 226 7.77 4.58 30.76
CA ALA A 226 7.13 3.36 30.24
C ALA A 226 8.19 2.37 29.78
#